data_11c9d00cff343b75309275b616c1b2c2
#
_entry.id   11c9d00cff343b75309275b616c1b2c2
#
_cell.length_a   1.000
_cell.length_b   1.000
_cell.length_c   1.000
_cell.angle_alpha   90.00
_cell.angle_beta   90.00
_cell.angle_gamma   90.00
#
_symmetry.space_group_name_H-M   'P 1'
#
loop_
_entity.id
_entity.type
_entity.pdbx_description
1 polymer ?
#
loop_
_entity_poly.entity_id
_entity_poly.type
_entity_poly.pdbx_seq_one_letter_code
_entity_poly.pdbx_strand_id
1 'polypeptide(L)'
;MRKKFLVIASSCLVLLSLVGYNKQVVEGPVFAKEKVVTKYKYDYSDEKKAAKIEADNSKKEKHIQSLDKKIATLRKQLKKYSGAHAVESVSQTKLASLNYSGQNVITVNNNDPEFSRSDLSTNQGAWQRYGNLDSENRVTAANAMLNQSLMPTSKRQPLHVNPTGWHNKRIASGWLYNRCHLIGYQLTGQNNNLKNLMTGTHQLNDPDMLRYENEVADYIKKSPKNYVRYRVTPIFRGNELLARGVEMEGQSTSSNAVHFNVYIFNVQDGVNLNYADGTSQVG
;
A
#
# COMPACT_ATOMS: atom_id res chain seq x y z
N MET A 1 36.80 -14.18 -26.11
CA MET A 1 36.82 -13.50 -24.78
C MET A 1 36.14 -12.15 -24.90
N ARG A 2 34.87 -12.04 -24.55
CA ARG A 2 34.13 -10.76 -24.48
C ARG A 2 33.58 -10.63 -23.07
N LYS A 3 34.15 -9.70 -22.30
CA LYS A 3 33.71 -9.36 -20.96
C LYS A 3 32.36 -8.62 -21.06
N LYS A 4 31.32 -9.21 -20.47
CA LYS A 4 30.03 -8.53 -20.30
C LYS A 4 30.15 -7.61 -19.09
N PHE A 5 30.10 -6.31 -19.31
CA PHE A 5 29.91 -5.32 -18.24
C PHE A 5 28.45 -5.34 -17.82
N LEU A 6 28.22 -5.68 -16.57
CA LEU A 6 26.92 -5.53 -15.92
C LEU A 6 26.84 -4.08 -15.42
N VAL A 7 26.05 -3.25 -16.10
CA VAL A 7 25.76 -1.89 -15.65
C VAL A 7 24.63 -2.00 -14.63
N ILE A 8 25.00 -1.91 -13.35
CA ILE A 8 24.04 -1.68 -12.27
C ILE A 8 23.80 -0.17 -12.27
N ALA A 9 22.64 0.24 -12.78
CA ALA A 9 22.18 1.62 -12.67
C ALA A 9 21.74 1.87 -11.23
N SER A 10 22.66 2.32 -10.39
CA SER A 10 22.35 2.93 -9.09
C SER A 10 21.80 4.33 -9.38
N SER A 11 20.55 4.57 -9.09
CA SER A 11 19.97 5.92 -9.12
C SER A 11 20.51 6.71 -7.93
N CYS A 12 21.70 7.32 -8.08
CA CYS A 12 22.15 8.36 -7.18
C CYS A 12 21.27 9.59 -7.33
N LEU A 13 20.43 9.85 -6.34
CA LEU A 13 19.83 11.16 -6.15
C LEU A 13 20.97 12.11 -5.72
N VAL A 14 21.51 12.86 -6.67
CA VAL A 14 22.47 13.93 -6.36
C VAL A 14 21.64 15.09 -5.79
N LEU A 15 21.64 15.21 -4.47
CA LEU A 15 21.26 16.46 -3.81
C LEU A 15 22.38 17.47 -4.02
N LEU A 16 22.19 18.33 -5.02
CA LEU A 16 22.99 19.55 -5.15
C LEU A 16 22.63 20.49 -3.98
N SER A 17 23.42 20.45 -2.91
CA SER A 17 23.42 21.49 -1.91
C SER A 17 24.04 22.75 -2.53
N LEU A 18 23.22 23.75 -2.77
CA LEU A 18 23.64 25.11 -3.08
C LEU A 18 24.39 25.67 -1.86
N VAL A 19 25.72 25.61 -1.87
CA VAL A 19 26.54 26.37 -0.94
C VAL A 19 26.44 27.86 -1.33
N GLY A 20 25.71 28.62 -0.55
CA GLY A 20 25.61 30.06 -0.71
C GLY A 20 26.99 30.74 -0.51
N TYR A 21 27.51 31.33 -1.55
CA TYR A 21 28.68 32.19 -1.46
C TYR A 21 28.26 33.53 -0.86
N ASN A 22 28.59 33.76 0.41
CA ASN A 22 28.57 35.11 0.97
C ASN A 22 29.92 35.79 0.68
N LYS A 23 29.97 36.63 -0.34
CA LYS A 23 31.11 37.47 -0.66
C LYS A 23 30.95 38.81 0.09
N GLN A 24 31.53 38.89 1.29
CA GLN A 24 31.76 40.19 1.91
C GLN A 24 32.97 40.86 1.26
N VAL A 25 32.74 41.90 0.49
CA VAL A 25 33.79 42.79 0.01
C VAL A 25 33.96 43.86 1.06
N VAL A 26 35.08 43.86 1.77
CA VAL A 26 35.53 44.95 2.63
C VAL A 26 36.57 45.71 1.83
N GLU A 27 36.23 46.92 1.33
CA GLU A 27 37.21 47.86 0.80
C GLU A 27 37.93 48.55 1.94
N GLY A 28 39.19 48.22 2.11
CA GLY A 28 40.16 48.91 2.99
C GLY A 28 41.29 49.48 2.16
N PRO A 29 42.07 50.48 2.66
CA PRO A 29 42.99 51.29 1.85
C PRO A 29 44.18 50.50 1.35
N VAL A 30 44.61 50.84 0.15
CA VAL A 30 45.70 50.24 -0.63
C VAL A 30 47.02 50.33 0.12
N PHE A 31 47.49 49.24 0.69
CA PHE A 31 48.92 48.99 0.96
C PHE A 31 49.22 47.49 0.87
N ALA A 32 50.27 47.18 0.05
CA ALA A 32 50.95 45.91 -0.10
C ALA A 32 50.05 44.70 -0.55
N LYS A 33 50.44 44.11 -1.67
CA LYS A 33 49.93 42.82 -2.17
C LYS A 33 50.26 41.70 -1.21
N GLU A 34 49.44 41.49 -0.21
CA GLU A 34 49.45 40.24 0.53
C GLU A 34 48.83 39.13 -0.31
N LYS A 35 49.57 38.08 -0.56
CA LYS A 35 49.11 36.91 -1.29
C LYS A 35 48.19 36.09 -0.34
N VAL A 36 46.88 36.38 -0.39
CA VAL A 36 45.90 35.64 0.39
C VAL A 36 45.86 34.18 -0.13
N VAL A 37 46.44 33.28 0.60
CA VAL A 37 46.29 31.83 0.32
C VAL A 37 45.06 31.34 1.04
N THR A 38 43.96 31.20 0.31
CA THR A 38 42.72 30.62 0.84
C THR A 38 42.89 29.12 0.94
N LYS A 39 42.99 28.60 2.16
CA LYS A 39 42.95 27.15 2.42
C LYS A 39 41.53 26.72 2.60
N TYR A 40 41.00 25.93 1.66
CA TYR A 40 39.69 25.30 1.80
C TYR A 40 39.84 24.07 2.69
N LYS A 41 39.04 24.02 3.76
CA LYS A 41 38.88 22.84 4.60
C LYS A 41 37.57 22.17 4.20
N TYR A 42 37.67 21.04 3.53
CA TYR A 42 36.48 20.25 3.18
C TYR A 42 35.96 19.52 4.41
N ASP A 43 34.65 19.65 4.67
CA ASP A 43 33.95 18.86 5.70
C ASP A 43 33.30 17.65 5.05
N TYR A 44 33.83 16.48 5.35
CA TYR A 44 33.34 15.17 4.86
C TYR A 44 32.36 14.49 5.84
N SER A 45 31.78 15.24 6.79
CA SER A 45 30.90 14.67 7.81
C SER A 45 29.63 14.05 7.23
N ASP A 46 29.07 14.66 6.17
CA ASP A 46 27.86 14.17 5.54
C ASP A 46 28.12 12.97 4.63
N GLU A 47 29.26 12.91 3.96
CA GLU A 47 29.69 11.73 3.20
C GLU A 47 29.87 10.51 4.12
N LYS A 48 30.46 10.70 5.31
CA LYS A 48 30.59 9.63 6.32
C LYS A 48 29.24 9.16 6.85
N LYS A 49 28.30 10.07 7.05
CA LYS A 49 26.91 9.72 7.43
C LYS A 49 26.21 8.94 6.33
N ALA A 50 26.32 9.39 5.07
CA ALA A 50 25.76 8.70 3.92
C ALA A 50 26.31 7.28 3.78
N ALA A 51 27.62 7.11 3.84
CA ALA A 51 28.26 5.78 3.78
C ALA A 51 27.81 4.85 4.91
N LYS A 52 27.60 5.38 6.12
CA LYS A 52 27.06 4.61 7.24
C LYS A 52 25.63 4.15 6.99
N ILE A 53 24.77 5.05 6.48
CA ILE A 53 23.37 4.74 6.12
C ILE A 53 23.32 3.67 5.01
N GLU A 54 24.17 3.78 3.99
CA GLU A 54 24.26 2.79 2.91
C GLU A 54 24.70 1.42 3.44
N ALA A 55 25.70 1.37 4.32
CA ALA A 55 26.15 0.13 4.95
C ALA A 55 25.04 -0.50 5.81
N ASP A 56 24.29 0.29 6.57
CA ASP A 56 23.19 -0.18 7.40
C ASP A 56 22.01 -0.65 6.52
N ASN A 57 21.71 0.03 5.44
CA ASN A 57 20.69 -0.40 4.48
C ASN A 57 21.06 -1.72 3.80
N SER A 58 22.32 -1.86 3.37
CA SER A 58 22.82 -3.12 2.80
C SER A 58 22.69 -4.31 3.76
N LYS A 59 22.97 -4.08 5.07
CA LYS A 59 22.76 -5.12 6.11
C LYS A 59 21.29 -5.48 6.26
N LYS A 60 20.41 -4.48 6.28
CA LYS A 60 18.95 -4.67 6.36
C LYS A 60 18.42 -5.42 5.14
N GLU A 61 18.88 -5.10 3.94
CA GLU A 61 18.49 -5.80 2.71
C GLU A 61 18.89 -7.29 2.74
N LYS A 62 20.12 -7.61 3.18
CA LYS A 62 20.53 -9.00 3.37
C LYS A 62 19.68 -9.72 4.39
N HIS A 63 19.31 -9.05 5.48
CA HIS A 63 18.44 -9.61 6.50
C HIS A 63 17.04 -9.89 5.97
N ILE A 64 16.45 -8.93 5.22
CA ILE A 64 15.16 -9.10 4.53
C ILE A 64 15.21 -10.30 3.60
N GLN A 65 16.22 -10.42 2.73
CA GLN A 65 16.37 -11.58 1.85
C GLN A 65 16.48 -12.91 2.61
N SER A 66 17.13 -12.91 3.77
CA SER A 66 17.20 -14.09 4.63
C SER A 66 15.83 -14.47 5.22
N LEU A 67 15.06 -13.46 5.67
CA LEU A 67 13.71 -13.64 6.18
C LEU A 67 12.76 -14.15 5.09
N ASP A 68 12.85 -13.60 3.88
CA ASP A 68 12.05 -14.03 2.73
C ASP A 68 12.28 -15.50 2.38
N LYS A 69 13.56 -15.95 2.38
CA LYS A 69 13.90 -17.36 2.20
C LYS A 69 13.31 -18.24 3.30
N LYS A 70 13.36 -17.79 4.55
CA LYS A 70 12.80 -18.52 5.69
C LYS A 70 11.27 -18.62 5.60
N ILE A 71 10.60 -17.52 5.23
CA ILE A 71 9.15 -17.47 4.99
C ILE A 71 8.77 -18.46 3.87
N ALA A 72 9.48 -18.44 2.73
CA ALA A 72 9.22 -19.34 1.62
C ALA A 72 9.38 -20.82 2.04
N THR A 73 10.38 -21.13 2.87
CA THR A 73 10.61 -22.47 3.39
C THR A 73 9.48 -22.89 4.34
N LEU A 74 9.09 -22.02 5.27
CA LEU A 74 8.01 -22.30 6.22
C LEU A 74 6.66 -22.47 5.50
N ARG A 75 6.37 -21.66 4.48
CA ARG A 75 5.17 -21.81 3.64
C ARG A 75 5.16 -23.16 2.90
N LYS A 76 6.31 -23.57 2.36
CA LYS A 76 6.44 -24.89 1.72
C LYS A 76 6.22 -26.05 2.70
N GLN A 77 6.71 -25.91 3.93
CA GLN A 77 6.48 -26.88 5.01
C GLN A 77 4.99 -26.90 5.40
N LEU A 78 4.39 -25.73 5.63
CA LEU A 78 2.97 -25.60 5.95
C LEU A 78 2.09 -26.25 4.88
N LYS A 79 2.38 -26.00 3.58
CA LYS A 79 1.68 -26.63 2.46
C LYS A 79 1.83 -28.16 2.43
N LYS A 80 2.95 -28.69 2.92
CA LYS A 80 3.17 -30.14 3.07
C LYS A 80 2.36 -30.73 4.23
N TYR A 81 2.20 -29.97 5.33
CA TYR A 81 1.38 -30.38 6.48
C TYR A 81 -0.12 -30.18 6.23
N SER A 82 -0.51 -29.13 5.48
CA SER A 82 -1.90 -28.89 5.09
C SER A 82 -2.38 -29.77 3.93
N GLY A 83 -1.47 -30.48 3.26
CA GLY A 83 -1.80 -31.39 2.15
C GLY A 83 -2.65 -32.61 2.53
N ALA A 84 -2.93 -32.81 3.83
CA ALA A 84 -3.87 -33.84 4.30
C ALA A 84 -5.30 -33.29 4.53
N HIS A 85 -5.45 -31.97 4.62
CA HIS A 85 -6.73 -31.28 4.61
C HIS A 85 -6.67 -30.26 3.50
N ALA A 86 -7.42 -30.47 2.41
CA ALA A 86 -7.69 -29.40 1.45
C ALA A 86 -8.21 -28.22 2.28
N VAL A 87 -7.40 -27.15 2.41
CA VAL A 87 -7.87 -25.93 3.05
C VAL A 87 -8.96 -25.43 2.13
N GLU A 88 -10.20 -25.68 2.54
CA GLU A 88 -11.37 -25.19 1.84
C GLU A 88 -11.24 -23.65 1.82
N SER A 89 -11.17 -23.07 0.64
CA SER A 89 -11.07 -21.61 0.50
C SER A 89 -12.21 -20.98 1.28
N VAL A 90 -11.90 -19.97 2.10
CA VAL A 90 -12.90 -19.33 2.94
C VAL A 90 -13.84 -18.57 2.03
N SER A 91 -15.03 -19.11 1.78
CA SER A 91 -16.01 -18.49 0.89
C SER A 91 -16.44 -17.10 1.43
N GLN A 92 -16.80 -16.18 0.52
CA GLN A 92 -17.36 -14.87 0.88
C GLN A 92 -18.59 -15.00 1.79
N THR A 93 -19.39 -16.05 1.64
CA THR A 93 -20.51 -16.38 2.53
C THR A 93 -20.04 -16.63 3.96
N LYS A 94 -18.93 -17.32 4.14
CA LYS A 94 -18.33 -17.54 5.45
C LYS A 94 -17.81 -16.23 6.05
N LEU A 95 -17.11 -15.40 5.28
CA LEU A 95 -16.69 -14.06 5.73
C LEU A 95 -17.89 -13.18 6.12
N ALA A 96 -18.96 -13.20 5.33
CA ALA A 96 -20.19 -12.48 5.63
C ALA A 96 -20.87 -12.95 6.94
N SER A 97 -20.69 -14.20 7.35
CA SER A 97 -21.25 -14.74 8.60
C SER A 97 -20.44 -14.36 9.84
N LEU A 98 -19.21 -13.87 9.69
CA LEU A 98 -18.35 -13.53 10.82
C LEU A 98 -18.91 -12.31 11.58
N ASN A 99 -18.84 -12.39 12.91
CA ASN A 99 -19.07 -11.25 13.78
C ASN A 99 -17.75 -10.74 14.32
N TYR A 100 -17.65 -9.42 14.47
CA TYR A 100 -16.49 -8.79 15.08
C TYR A 100 -16.32 -9.25 16.54
N SER A 101 -15.11 -9.61 16.93
CA SER A 101 -14.76 -10.13 18.25
C SER A 101 -13.55 -9.41 18.87
N GLY A 102 -13.28 -8.17 18.46
CA GLY A 102 -12.19 -7.36 19.01
C GLY A 102 -10.90 -7.37 18.16
N GLN A 103 -10.82 -8.16 17.07
CA GLN A 103 -9.69 -8.15 16.17
C GLN A 103 -10.10 -7.55 14.83
N ASN A 104 -9.58 -6.37 14.48
CA ASN A 104 -9.97 -5.64 13.26
C ASN A 104 -9.62 -6.37 11.98
N VAL A 105 -8.49 -7.07 11.97
CA VAL A 105 -7.94 -7.73 10.79
C VAL A 105 -7.65 -9.18 11.11
N ILE A 106 -8.20 -10.07 10.31
CA ILE A 106 -7.92 -11.52 10.40
C ILE A 106 -7.31 -12.02 9.10
N THR A 107 -6.49 -13.04 9.18
CA THR A 107 -5.95 -13.71 7.98
C THR A 107 -7.00 -14.65 7.39
N VAL A 108 -7.06 -14.68 6.05
CA VAL A 108 -7.89 -15.57 5.26
C VAL A 108 -6.97 -16.59 4.58
N ASN A 109 -7.41 -17.83 4.45
CA ASN A 109 -6.66 -18.89 3.76
C ASN A 109 -5.19 -19.00 4.18
N ASN A 110 -4.88 -18.90 5.48
CA ASN A 110 -3.51 -18.85 6.01
C ASN A 110 -2.64 -17.75 5.41
N ASN A 111 -3.25 -16.60 5.09
CA ASN A 111 -2.61 -15.46 4.42
C ASN A 111 -2.15 -15.77 2.98
N ASP A 112 -2.76 -16.75 2.30
CA ASP A 112 -2.42 -17.15 0.94
C ASP A 112 -3.48 -16.60 -0.03
N PRO A 113 -3.12 -15.67 -0.95
CA PRO A 113 -4.04 -15.13 -1.94
C PRO A 113 -4.55 -16.19 -2.92
N GLU A 114 -5.81 -16.08 -3.32
CA GLU A 114 -6.45 -17.02 -4.24
C GLU A 114 -6.27 -16.62 -5.71
N PHE A 115 -5.02 -16.42 -6.12
CA PHE A 115 -4.69 -16.13 -7.52
C PHE A 115 -4.12 -17.35 -8.22
N SER A 116 -4.75 -17.73 -9.33
CA SER A 116 -4.21 -18.75 -10.22
C SER A 116 -2.94 -18.27 -10.93
N ARG A 117 -2.19 -19.19 -11.53
CA ARG A 117 -1.04 -18.83 -12.36
C ARG A 117 -1.41 -17.88 -13.50
N SER A 118 -2.60 -18.03 -14.08
CA SER A 118 -3.11 -17.13 -15.14
C SER A 118 -3.42 -15.72 -14.60
N ASP A 119 -3.91 -15.62 -13.37
CA ASP A 119 -4.17 -14.32 -12.72
C ASP A 119 -2.88 -13.54 -12.46
N LEU A 120 -1.77 -14.22 -12.28
CA LEU A 120 -0.46 -13.61 -12.05
C LEU A 120 0.29 -13.27 -13.34
N SER A 121 -0.30 -13.54 -14.51
CA SER A 121 0.33 -13.22 -15.80
C SER A 121 0.38 -11.72 -16.03
N THR A 122 1.57 -11.22 -16.36
CA THR A 122 1.82 -9.81 -16.71
C THR A 122 1.75 -9.52 -18.22
N ASN A 123 1.32 -10.49 -19.03
CA ASN A 123 1.31 -10.35 -20.49
C ASN A 123 0.42 -9.20 -21.00
N GLN A 124 -0.59 -8.80 -20.23
CA GLN A 124 -1.47 -7.67 -20.57
C GLN A 124 -0.95 -6.33 -20.00
N GLY A 125 0.22 -6.33 -19.34
CA GLY A 125 0.71 -5.16 -18.63
C GLY A 125 -0.13 -4.85 -17.39
N ALA A 126 -0.09 -3.58 -16.97
CA ALA A 126 -0.87 -3.10 -15.83
C ALA A 126 -2.32 -2.79 -16.25
N TRP A 127 -3.27 -3.14 -15.39
CA TRP A 127 -4.70 -2.92 -15.63
C TRP A 127 -5.46 -2.77 -14.30
N GLN A 128 -6.65 -2.17 -14.37
CA GLN A 128 -7.60 -2.06 -13.28
C GLN A 128 -9.01 -2.31 -13.80
N ARG A 129 -9.83 -3.00 -13.02
CA ARG A 129 -11.21 -3.35 -13.37
C ARG A 129 -12.09 -3.30 -12.13
N TYR A 130 -13.23 -2.69 -12.26
CA TYR A 130 -14.23 -2.52 -11.20
C TYR A 130 -15.49 -3.27 -11.59
N GLY A 131 -15.97 -4.13 -10.71
CA GLY A 131 -17.20 -4.88 -10.94
C GLY A 131 -18.41 -3.96 -11.10
N ASN A 132 -19.46 -4.44 -11.73
CA ASN A 132 -20.72 -3.72 -11.75
C ASN A 132 -21.32 -3.69 -10.35
N LEU A 133 -22.08 -2.66 -10.05
CA LEU A 133 -22.89 -2.64 -8.83
C LEU A 133 -23.86 -3.81 -8.86
N ASP A 134 -24.17 -4.37 -7.69
CA ASP A 134 -25.18 -5.42 -7.57
C ASP A 134 -26.62 -4.87 -7.59
N SER A 135 -27.61 -5.73 -7.35
CA SER A 135 -29.04 -5.35 -7.34
C SER A 135 -29.40 -4.30 -6.30
N GLU A 136 -28.63 -4.23 -5.21
CA GLU A 136 -28.79 -3.25 -4.14
C GLU A 136 -27.96 -1.96 -4.38
N ASN A 137 -27.37 -1.79 -5.57
CA ASN A 137 -26.42 -0.72 -5.92
C ASN A 137 -25.15 -0.71 -5.07
N ARG A 138 -24.77 -1.84 -4.45
CA ARG A 138 -23.56 -1.98 -3.67
C ARG A 138 -22.38 -2.28 -4.59
N VAL A 139 -21.20 -1.80 -4.21
CA VAL A 139 -19.97 -2.12 -4.94
C VAL A 139 -19.62 -3.60 -4.83
N THR A 140 -19.04 -4.13 -5.88
CA THR A 140 -18.52 -5.49 -5.94
C THR A 140 -16.99 -5.48 -6.01
N ALA A 141 -16.35 -6.62 -6.30
CA ALA A 141 -14.90 -6.71 -6.27
C ALA A 141 -14.21 -5.75 -7.26
N ALA A 142 -13.19 -5.07 -6.77
CA ALA A 142 -12.23 -4.32 -7.56
C ALA A 142 -10.97 -5.17 -7.76
N ASN A 143 -10.47 -5.22 -8.98
CA ASN A 143 -9.35 -6.06 -9.39
C ASN A 143 -8.31 -5.24 -10.14
N ALA A 144 -7.03 -5.54 -9.94
CA ALA A 144 -5.97 -4.90 -10.67
C ALA A 144 -4.72 -5.80 -10.83
N MET A 145 -3.98 -5.57 -11.89
CA MET A 145 -2.56 -5.86 -11.99
C MET A 145 -1.84 -4.53 -11.83
N LEU A 146 -1.43 -4.24 -10.59
CA LEU A 146 -0.83 -2.96 -10.24
C LEU A 146 0.63 -2.89 -10.67
N ASN A 147 1.01 -1.72 -11.15
CA ASN A 147 2.38 -1.37 -11.50
C ASN A 147 2.54 0.15 -11.37
N GLN A 148 3.75 0.63 -11.32
CA GLN A 148 4.06 2.05 -11.24
C GLN A 148 3.35 2.91 -12.28
N SER A 149 3.08 2.37 -13.49
CA SER A 149 2.40 3.11 -14.58
C SER A 149 0.96 3.50 -14.30
N LEU A 150 0.28 2.84 -13.34
CA LEU A 150 -1.09 3.19 -12.92
C LEU A 150 -1.13 4.24 -11.82
N MET A 151 -0.01 4.52 -11.17
CA MET A 151 0.01 5.46 -10.05
C MET A 151 -0.35 6.87 -10.52
N PRO A 152 -1.01 7.67 -9.65
CA PRO A 152 -1.48 9.00 -10.04
C PRO A 152 -0.32 9.94 -10.36
N THR A 153 -0.50 10.71 -11.43
CA THR A 153 0.38 11.81 -11.82
C THR A 153 -0.20 13.18 -11.46
N SER A 154 -1.44 13.21 -10.96
CA SER A 154 -2.16 14.42 -10.57
C SER A 154 -2.53 14.40 -9.09
N LYS A 155 -2.90 15.55 -8.53
CA LYS A 155 -3.38 15.65 -7.15
C LYS A 155 -4.80 15.07 -7.02
N ARG A 156 -5.05 14.39 -5.89
CA ARG A 156 -6.38 13.91 -5.53
C ARG A 156 -7.38 15.06 -5.46
N GLN A 157 -8.56 14.84 -6.03
CA GLN A 157 -9.67 15.78 -6.00
C GLN A 157 -10.70 15.38 -4.90
N PRO A 158 -11.54 16.32 -4.44
CA PRO A 158 -12.64 15.99 -3.52
C PRO A 158 -13.55 14.88 -4.07
N LEU A 159 -14.09 14.07 -3.17
CA LEU A 159 -15.01 12.97 -3.50
C LEU A 159 -16.46 13.43 -3.28
N HIS A 160 -17.32 13.20 -4.27
CA HIS A 160 -18.73 13.64 -4.27
C HIS A 160 -19.72 12.48 -4.26
N VAL A 161 -19.29 11.27 -4.66
CA VAL A 161 -20.14 10.07 -4.67
C VAL A 161 -20.52 9.67 -3.26
N ASN A 162 -21.78 9.35 -3.02
CA ASN A 162 -22.26 8.73 -1.79
C ASN A 162 -22.51 7.23 -2.06
N PRO A 163 -21.70 6.32 -1.54
CA PRO A 163 -21.94 4.88 -1.65
C PRO A 163 -23.18 4.46 -0.84
N THR A 164 -23.64 3.22 -1.01
CA THR A 164 -24.73 2.67 -0.19
C THR A 164 -24.40 2.75 1.30
N GLY A 165 -25.41 2.92 2.15
CA GLY A 165 -25.25 3.07 3.59
C GLY A 165 -24.54 4.36 4.04
N TRP A 166 -24.52 5.42 3.22
CA TRP A 166 -23.86 6.69 3.54
C TRP A 166 -24.67 7.55 4.50
N HIS A 167 -24.47 7.36 5.80
CA HIS A 167 -25.04 8.18 6.89
C HIS A 167 -23.92 8.76 7.76
N ASN A 168 -23.10 9.64 7.15
CA ASN A 168 -21.91 10.16 7.84
C ASN A 168 -22.26 11.17 8.94
N LYS A 169 -21.55 11.10 10.05
CA LYS A 169 -21.67 12.04 11.17
C LYS A 169 -20.31 12.26 11.84
N ARG A 170 -20.23 13.30 12.67
CA ARG A 170 -19.08 13.55 13.52
C ARG A 170 -19.16 12.68 14.77
N ILE A 171 -18.01 12.12 15.15
CA ILE A 171 -17.75 11.42 16.41
C ILE A 171 -16.53 12.05 17.07
N ALA A 172 -16.15 11.61 18.25
CA ALA A 172 -15.02 12.20 18.99
C ALA A 172 -13.69 12.20 18.19
N SER A 173 -13.44 11.16 17.40
CA SER A 173 -12.23 11.02 16.56
C SER A 173 -12.32 11.71 15.20
N GLY A 174 -13.43 12.36 14.84
CA GLY A 174 -13.60 13.04 13.55
C GLY A 174 -14.84 12.60 12.77
N TRP A 175 -14.73 12.37 11.47
CA TRP A 175 -15.81 11.81 10.67
C TRP A 175 -15.85 10.29 10.80
N LEU A 176 -17.05 9.74 11.07
CA LEU A 176 -17.23 8.29 11.23
C LEU A 176 -16.91 7.52 9.94
N TYR A 177 -17.47 7.99 8.82
CA TYR A 177 -17.31 7.31 7.53
C TYR A 177 -16.41 8.08 6.58
N ASN A 178 -15.68 7.34 5.80
CA ASN A 178 -14.96 7.79 4.61
C ASN A 178 -15.64 7.21 3.35
N ARG A 179 -15.55 7.94 2.26
CA ARG A 179 -15.74 7.38 0.92
C ARG A 179 -14.51 6.54 0.62
N CYS A 180 -14.54 5.30 1.13
CA CYS A 180 -13.40 4.41 1.15
C CYS A 180 -13.18 3.83 -0.25
N HIS A 181 -11.99 4.05 -0.82
CA HIS A 181 -11.62 3.40 -2.07
C HIS A 181 -11.36 1.90 -1.82
N LEU A 182 -11.86 1.04 -2.70
CA LEU A 182 -11.46 -0.37 -2.72
C LEU A 182 -10.00 -0.51 -3.18
N ILE A 183 -9.65 0.15 -4.29
CA ILE A 183 -8.25 0.32 -4.70
C ILE A 183 -7.90 1.78 -4.48
N GLY A 184 -6.97 2.04 -3.56
CA GLY A 184 -6.61 3.37 -3.12
C GLY A 184 -6.16 4.30 -4.25
N TYR A 185 -6.46 5.60 -4.11
CA TYR A 185 -6.05 6.61 -5.09
C TYR A 185 -4.56 6.55 -5.41
N GLN A 186 -3.72 6.31 -4.41
CA GLN A 186 -2.27 6.21 -4.56
C GLN A 186 -1.81 5.10 -5.50
N LEU A 187 -2.66 4.09 -5.76
CA LEU A 187 -2.33 2.93 -6.58
C LEU A 187 -2.76 3.07 -8.04
N THR A 188 -3.87 3.76 -8.30
CA THR A 188 -4.47 3.80 -9.65
C THR A 188 -4.96 5.15 -10.12
N GLY A 189 -4.90 6.21 -9.28
CA GLY A 189 -5.40 7.53 -9.61
C GLY A 189 -6.91 7.62 -9.82
N GLN A 190 -7.68 6.56 -9.56
CA GLN A 190 -9.15 6.59 -9.65
C GLN A 190 -9.71 7.42 -8.51
N ASN A 191 -10.30 8.59 -8.84
CA ASN A 191 -10.74 9.52 -7.82
C ASN A 191 -12.22 9.27 -7.41
N ASN A 192 -13.17 9.62 -8.25
CA ASN A 192 -14.59 9.67 -7.90
C ASN A 192 -15.41 8.62 -8.67
N ASN A 193 -14.94 7.38 -8.67
CA ASN A 193 -15.55 6.24 -9.35
C ASN A 193 -16.49 5.50 -8.38
N LEU A 194 -17.83 5.54 -8.63
CA LEU A 194 -18.82 4.85 -7.80
C LEU A 194 -18.53 3.36 -7.62
N LYS A 195 -17.98 2.69 -8.64
CA LYS A 195 -17.64 1.25 -8.59
C LYS A 195 -16.37 0.95 -7.77
N ASN A 196 -15.67 2.00 -7.30
CA ASN A 196 -14.47 1.88 -6.47
C ASN A 196 -14.65 2.50 -5.07
N LEU A 197 -15.85 2.95 -4.72
CA LEU A 197 -16.10 3.66 -3.46
C LEU A 197 -17.15 2.94 -2.63
N MET A 198 -16.85 2.65 -1.38
CA MET A 198 -17.78 2.12 -0.39
C MET A 198 -17.87 3.04 0.83
N THR A 199 -18.95 2.89 1.61
CA THR A 199 -19.03 3.48 2.93
C THR A 199 -18.16 2.64 3.89
N GLY A 200 -17.00 3.14 4.23
CA GLY A 200 -16.07 2.52 5.18
C GLY A 200 -15.89 3.42 6.40
N THR A 201 -15.73 2.83 7.57
CA THR A 201 -15.38 3.61 8.77
C THR A 201 -14.00 4.25 8.60
N HIS A 202 -13.74 5.29 9.38
CA HIS A 202 -12.40 5.87 9.41
C HIS A 202 -11.36 4.81 9.78
N GLN A 203 -11.62 3.99 10.80
CA GLN A 203 -10.74 2.93 11.28
C GLN A 203 -10.45 1.86 10.22
N LEU A 204 -11.47 1.40 9.48
CA LEU A 204 -11.26 0.50 8.36
C LEU A 204 -10.34 1.11 7.30
N ASN A 205 -10.62 2.37 6.90
CA ASN A 205 -9.87 3.05 5.83
C ASN A 205 -8.44 3.38 6.23
N ASP A 206 -8.26 3.89 7.46
CA ASP A 206 -6.99 4.32 8.05
C ASP A 206 -7.02 4.05 9.57
N PRO A 207 -6.19 3.14 10.08
CA PRO A 207 -4.97 2.58 9.47
C PRO A 207 -5.14 1.22 8.77
N ASP A 208 -6.29 0.53 8.91
CA ASP A 208 -6.35 -0.91 8.67
C ASP A 208 -6.15 -1.30 7.18
N MET A 209 -6.82 -0.64 6.23
CA MET A 209 -6.56 -0.83 4.79
C MET A 209 -5.28 -0.15 4.35
N LEU A 210 -5.03 1.07 4.83
CA LEU A 210 -3.92 1.91 4.38
C LEU A 210 -2.55 1.23 4.51
N ARG A 211 -2.34 0.42 5.56
CA ARG A 211 -1.07 -0.29 5.73
C ARG A 211 -0.77 -1.26 4.60
N TYR A 212 -1.77 -1.99 4.10
CA TYR A 212 -1.62 -2.93 2.97
C TYR A 212 -1.46 -2.19 1.64
N GLU A 213 -2.20 -1.09 1.48
CA GLU A 213 -2.02 -0.22 0.31
C GLU A 213 -0.62 0.38 0.25
N ASN A 214 -0.07 0.79 1.40
CA ASN A 214 1.30 1.30 1.48
C ASN A 214 2.34 0.22 1.17
N GLU A 215 2.16 -1.01 1.66
CA GLU A 215 3.03 -2.14 1.33
C GLU A 215 3.10 -2.36 -0.19
N VAL A 216 1.93 -2.36 -0.85
CA VAL A 216 1.83 -2.47 -2.31
C VAL A 216 2.46 -1.27 -3.01
N ALA A 217 2.12 -0.05 -2.59
CA ALA A 217 2.65 1.18 -3.19
C ALA A 217 4.17 1.25 -3.10
N ASP A 218 4.74 0.90 -1.95
CA ASP A 218 6.19 0.91 -1.74
C ASP A 218 6.90 -0.15 -2.59
N TYR A 219 6.27 -1.30 -2.82
CA TYR A 219 6.82 -2.31 -3.69
C TYR A 219 6.82 -1.88 -5.16
N ILE A 220 5.69 -1.39 -5.69
CA ILE A 220 5.60 -0.99 -7.11
C ILE A 220 6.41 0.25 -7.43
N LYS A 221 6.62 1.18 -6.48
CA LYS A 221 7.49 2.36 -6.64
C LYS A 221 8.96 2.01 -6.86
N LYS A 222 9.44 0.89 -6.33
CA LYS A 222 10.85 0.50 -6.39
C LYS A 222 11.33 0.17 -7.81
N SER A 223 10.43 -0.28 -8.69
CA SER A 223 10.81 -0.65 -10.06
C SER A 223 9.60 -0.68 -10.99
N PRO A 224 9.72 -0.19 -12.24
CA PRO A 224 8.68 -0.33 -13.26
C PRO A 224 8.44 -1.80 -13.67
N LYS A 225 9.28 -2.74 -13.26
CA LYS A 225 9.11 -4.18 -13.48
C LYS A 225 8.36 -4.88 -12.36
N ASN A 226 8.06 -4.16 -11.27
CA ASN A 226 7.32 -4.71 -10.14
C ASN A 226 5.82 -4.68 -10.43
N TYR A 227 5.21 -5.86 -10.39
CA TYR A 227 3.77 -6.04 -10.57
C TYR A 227 3.18 -6.71 -9.33
N VAL A 228 1.98 -6.28 -8.94
CA VAL A 228 1.18 -6.87 -7.87
C VAL A 228 -0.20 -7.19 -8.42
N ARG A 229 -0.59 -8.47 -8.38
CA ARG A 229 -1.99 -8.85 -8.52
C ARG A 229 -2.71 -8.45 -7.24
N TYR A 230 -3.78 -7.66 -7.38
CA TYR A 230 -4.48 -7.05 -6.25
C TYR A 230 -5.99 -7.18 -6.44
N ARG A 231 -6.69 -7.55 -5.36
CA ARG A 231 -8.15 -7.66 -5.34
C ARG A 231 -8.68 -7.17 -3.99
N VAL A 232 -9.73 -6.37 -4.04
CA VAL A 232 -10.49 -5.97 -2.84
C VAL A 232 -11.95 -6.29 -3.06
N THR A 233 -12.50 -7.10 -2.19
CA THR A 233 -13.87 -7.58 -2.25
C THR A 233 -14.63 -7.10 -1.02
N PRO A 234 -15.57 -6.16 -1.15
CA PRO A 234 -16.46 -5.79 -0.05
C PRO A 234 -17.42 -6.94 0.26
N ILE A 235 -17.60 -7.22 1.55
CA ILE A 235 -18.42 -8.35 2.03
C ILE A 235 -19.69 -7.81 2.68
N PHE A 236 -20.80 -8.07 2.05
CA PHE A 236 -22.13 -7.74 2.57
C PHE A 236 -22.84 -8.99 3.07
N ARG A 237 -23.69 -8.84 4.09
CA ARG A 237 -24.54 -9.92 4.61
C ARG A 237 -25.99 -9.69 4.14
N GLY A 238 -26.52 -10.62 3.34
CA GLY A 238 -27.86 -10.48 2.80
C GLY A 238 -28.07 -9.13 2.07
N ASN A 239 -29.11 -8.40 2.42
CA ASN A 239 -29.45 -7.11 1.81
C ASN A 239 -28.91 -5.89 2.58
N GLU A 240 -27.93 -6.07 3.45
CA GLU A 240 -27.30 -4.96 4.18
C GLU A 240 -26.67 -3.97 3.21
N LEU A 241 -26.84 -2.66 3.47
CA LEU A 241 -26.30 -1.59 2.63
C LEU A 241 -24.90 -1.13 3.06
N LEU A 242 -24.48 -1.49 4.27
CA LEU A 242 -23.12 -1.27 4.76
C LEU A 242 -22.36 -2.61 4.76
N ALA A 243 -21.18 -2.64 4.15
CA ALA A 243 -20.35 -3.84 4.14
C ALA A 243 -19.90 -4.21 5.56
N ARG A 244 -19.90 -5.52 5.88
CA ARG A 244 -19.35 -6.05 7.14
C ARG A 244 -17.84 -5.90 7.24
N GLY A 245 -17.18 -5.83 6.11
CA GLY A 245 -15.74 -5.65 5.96
C GLY A 245 -15.32 -5.77 4.52
N VAL A 246 -14.02 -5.84 4.31
CA VAL A 246 -13.41 -6.08 3.00
C VAL A 246 -12.41 -7.22 3.08
N GLU A 247 -12.43 -8.11 2.10
CA GLU A 247 -11.33 -9.02 1.85
C GLU A 247 -10.33 -8.33 0.94
N MET A 248 -9.06 -8.29 1.34
CA MET A 248 -7.97 -7.73 0.57
C MET A 248 -6.94 -8.79 0.26
N GLU A 249 -6.58 -8.93 -0.99
CA GLU A 249 -5.57 -9.85 -1.47
C GLU A 249 -4.52 -9.12 -2.29
N GLY A 250 -3.26 -9.41 -2.03
CA GLY A 250 -2.13 -8.85 -2.75
C GLY A 250 -1.04 -9.89 -2.95
N GLN A 251 -0.56 -10.03 -4.20
CA GLN A 251 0.54 -10.94 -4.51
C GLN A 251 1.45 -10.34 -5.56
N SER A 252 2.72 -10.16 -5.23
CA SER A 252 3.75 -9.79 -6.19
C SER A 252 4.02 -10.95 -7.17
N THR A 253 4.17 -10.64 -8.47
CA THR A 253 4.25 -11.65 -9.53
C THR A 253 5.63 -12.31 -9.64
N SER A 254 6.68 -11.64 -9.17
CA SER A 254 8.08 -12.09 -9.31
C SER A 254 8.82 -12.32 -8.00
N SER A 255 8.15 -12.10 -6.86
CA SER A 255 8.73 -12.25 -5.52
C SER A 255 7.64 -12.55 -4.49
N ASN A 256 8.01 -12.69 -3.21
CA ASN A 256 7.07 -12.74 -2.08
C ASN A 256 7.07 -11.45 -1.28
N ALA A 257 7.54 -10.35 -1.87
CA ALA A 257 7.64 -9.07 -1.16
C ALA A 257 6.26 -8.48 -0.80
N VAL A 258 5.25 -8.75 -1.63
CA VAL A 258 3.83 -8.53 -1.30
C VAL A 258 3.15 -9.89 -1.35
N HIS A 259 2.52 -10.30 -0.25
CA HIS A 259 1.80 -11.57 -0.19
C HIS A 259 0.87 -11.58 1.03
N PHE A 260 -0.40 -11.28 0.80
CA PHE A 260 -1.40 -11.28 1.86
C PHE A 260 -2.79 -11.64 1.34
N ASN A 261 -3.56 -12.30 2.20
CA ASN A 261 -5.00 -12.47 2.10
C ASN A 261 -5.59 -12.22 3.48
N VAL A 262 -6.31 -11.12 3.64
CA VAL A 262 -6.84 -10.66 4.91
C VAL A 262 -8.28 -10.18 4.77
N TYR A 263 -9.05 -10.36 5.84
CA TYR A 263 -10.35 -9.75 5.99
C TYR A 263 -10.28 -8.66 7.06
N ILE A 264 -10.72 -7.47 6.72
CA ILE A 264 -10.72 -6.28 7.58
C ILE A 264 -12.18 -5.95 7.90
N PHE A 265 -12.52 -5.94 9.19
CA PHE A 265 -13.87 -5.61 9.63
C PHE A 265 -14.17 -4.12 9.44
N ASN A 266 -15.38 -3.81 8.99
CA ASN A 266 -15.87 -2.44 8.92
C ASN A 266 -16.48 -2.06 10.27
N VAL A 267 -15.63 -1.65 11.19
CA VAL A 267 -15.98 -1.29 12.57
C VAL A 267 -15.34 0.05 12.94
N GLN A 268 -15.85 0.67 14.01
CA GLN A 268 -15.28 1.88 14.60
C GLN A 268 -15.39 1.77 16.11
N ASP A 269 -14.27 1.92 16.81
CA ASP A 269 -14.24 1.88 18.27
C ASP A 269 -15.21 2.88 18.88
N GLY A 270 -15.97 2.44 19.88
CA GLY A 270 -16.99 3.26 20.57
C GLY A 270 -18.22 3.58 19.71
N VAL A 271 -18.44 2.88 18.60
CA VAL A 271 -19.62 3.11 17.73
C VAL A 271 -20.30 1.80 17.38
N ASN A 272 -21.61 1.73 17.60
CA ASN A 272 -22.47 0.65 17.10
C ASN A 272 -22.99 0.99 15.72
N LEU A 273 -22.59 0.21 14.71
CA LEU A 273 -23.01 0.38 13.32
C LEU A 273 -24.28 -0.43 13.04
N ASN A 274 -25.25 0.17 12.40
CA ASN A 274 -26.38 -0.53 11.80
C ASN A 274 -26.04 -0.89 10.35
N TYR A 275 -25.66 -2.13 10.10
CA TYR A 275 -25.25 -2.57 8.77
C TYR A 275 -26.42 -2.61 7.77
N ALA A 276 -27.67 -2.69 8.25
CA ALA A 276 -28.84 -2.72 7.35
C ALA A 276 -28.92 -1.46 6.49
N ASP A 277 -28.60 -0.29 7.05
CA ASP A 277 -28.77 1.00 6.37
C ASP A 277 -27.57 1.96 6.50
N GLY A 278 -26.58 1.67 7.35
CA GLY A 278 -25.41 2.52 7.61
C GLY A 278 -25.64 3.60 8.67
N THR A 279 -26.78 3.63 9.35
CA THR A 279 -26.95 4.47 10.55
C THR A 279 -26.07 3.97 11.70
N SER A 280 -25.89 4.77 12.73
CA SER A 280 -24.99 4.41 13.83
C SER A 280 -25.34 5.10 15.15
N GLN A 281 -24.90 4.51 16.25
CA GLN A 281 -25.01 5.06 17.59
C GLN A 281 -23.63 5.08 18.24
N VAL A 282 -23.25 6.20 18.86
CA VAL A 282 -22.06 6.30 19.70
C VAL A 282 -22.39 5.59 21.01
N GLY A 283 -21.53 4.64 21.41
CA GLY A 283 -21.66 3.85 22.63
C GLY A 283 -21.16 4.59 23.87
#